data_c62d389002295fdc9ff2b1738ad0bb32
#
_entry.id   c62d389002295fdc9ff2b1738ad0bb32
#
_cell.length_a   1.000
_cell.length_b   1.000
_cell.length_c   1.000
_cell.angle_alpha   90.00
_cell.angle_beta   90.00
_cell.angle_gamma   90.00
#
_symmetry.space_group_name_H-M   'P 1'
#
loop_
_entity.id
_entity.type
_entity.pdbx_description
1 polymer ?
#
loop_
_entity_poly.entity_id
_entity_poly.type
_entity_poly.pdbx_seq_one_letter_code
_entity_poly.pdbx_strand_id
1 'polypeptide(L)'
;MKFILHNLRMIWARLSNSGWVLAELFLVFIVMWFLCDSLGCMKYTFYRPLGYDIDHVYRLTTVQGGESRDTALLDADKYLNILKRLEQEPTVEAASLSYWSLPMSGANSYNSLAVQDTIGQNGRMIYATGGYTRVFHMQEEQGRTFAALPIGINNVMLSQAIADAFKERLP
;
A
#
# COMPACT_ATOMS: atom_id res chain seq x y z
N MET A 1 39.50 51.03 6.56
CA MET A 1 38.16 50.96 5.89
C MET A 1 38.25 50.83 4.37
N LYS A 2 39.12 51.54 3.66
CA LYS A 2 39.26 51.42 2.17
C LYS A 2 39.70 50.03 1.68
N PHE A 3 40.50 49.31 2.47
CA PHE A 3 41.02 47.99 2.12
C PHE A 3 39.94 46.92 2.11
N ILE A 4 39.02 46.99 3.05
CA ILE A 4 37.88 46.02 3.16
C ILE A 4 36.91 46.22 2.00
N LEU A 5 36.60 47.46 1.65
CA LEU A 5 35.73 47.80 0.52
C LEU A 5 36.33 47.36 -0.83
N HIS A 6 37.65 47.47 -0.98
CA HIS A 6 38.35 47.03 -2.19
C HIS A 6 38.27 45.49 -2.33
N ASN A 7 38.52 44.76 -1.24
CA ASN A 7 38.44 43.31 -1.24
C ASN A 7 37.01 42.81 -1.49
N LEU A 8 36.01 43.45 -0.90
CA LEU A 8 34.59 43.15 -1.17
C LEU A 8 34.24 43.38 -2.64
N ARG A 9 34.73 44.45 -3.26
CA ARG A 9 34.50 44.74 -4.67
C ARG A 9 35.19 43.73 -5.60
N MET A 10 36.38 43.24 -5.26
CA MET A 10 37.06 42.18 -5.99
C MET A 10 36.31 40.84 -5.87
N ILE A 11 35.83 40.52 -4.67
CA ILE A 11 35.04 39.31 -4.45
C ILE A 11 33.75 39.38 -5.26
N TRP A 12 33.05 40.51 -5.26
CA TRP A 12 31.85 40.72 -6.07
C TRP A 12 32.07 40.61 -7.57
N ALA A 13 33.16 41.17 -8.07
CA ALA A 13 33.53 41.08 -9.49
C ALA A 13 33.87 39.63 -9.91
N ARG A 14 34.54 38.88 -9.02
CA ARG A 14 34.80 37.45 -9.24
C ARG A 14 33.53 36.60 -9.12
N LEU A 15 32.64 36.89 -8.16
CA LEU A 15 31.35 36.24 -8.02
C LEU A 15 30.47 36.46 -9.27
N SER A 16 30.46 37.64 -9.85
CA SER A 16 29.74 37.92 -11.09
C SER A 16 30.25 37.06 -12.26
N ASN A 17 31.54 36.84 -12.36
CA ASN A 17 32.14 36.03 -13.43
C ASN A 17 32.07 34.51 -13.12
N SER A 18 32.04 34.12 -11.83
CA SER A 18 31.94 32.72 -11.37
C SER A 18 30.51 32.34 -10.96
N GLY A 19 29.58 33.29 -11.01
CA GLY A 19 28.18 33.08 -10.59
C GLY A 19 27.50 31.98 -11.39
N TRP A 20 27.83 31.86 -12.65
CA TRP A 20 27.34 30.80 -13.51
C TRP A 20 27.79 29.41 -13.02
N VAL A 21 29.07 29.28 -12.69
CA VAL A 21 29.62 28.00 -12.17
C VAL A 21 29.01 27.63 -10.84
N LEU A 22 28.73 28.60 -9.97
CA LEU A 22 28.04 28.37 -8.71
C LEU A 22 26.57 27.93 -8.94
N ALA A 23 25.88 28.54 -9.89
CA ALA A 23 24.54 28.18 -10.25
C ALA A 23 24.48 26.74 -10.83
N GLU A 24 25.44 26.38 -11.66
CA GLU A 24 25.56 25.04 -12.23
C GLU A 24 25.85 23.99 -11.14
N LEU A 25 26.80 24.28 -10.24
CA LEU A 25 27.09 23.42 -9.08
C LEU A 25 25.88 23.23 -8.18
N PHE A 26 25.14 24.30 -7.93
CA PHE A 26 23.93 24.26 -7.12
C PHE A 26 22.83 23.40 -7.78
N LEU A 27 22.68 23.52 -9.09
CA LEU A 27 21.73 22.70 -9.85
C LEU A 27 22.12 21.23 -9.82
N VAL A 28 23.40 20.91 -10.03
CA VAL A 28 23.91 19.54 -9.92
C VAL A 28 23.66 18.99 -8.50
N PHE A 29 23.90 19.80 -7.47
CA PHE A 29 23.64 19.40 -6.09
C PHE A 29 22.16 19.08 -5.85
N ILE A 30 21.23 19.92 -6.35
CA ILE A 30 19.80 19.68 -6.24
C ILE A 30 19.42 18.36 -6.92
N VAL A 31 19.90 18.13 -8.14
CA VAL A 31 19.62 16.90 -8.89
C VAL A 31 20.16 15.68 -8.15
N MET A 32 21.41 15.75 -7.68
CA MET A 32 22.00 14.67 -6.89
C MET A 32 21.25 14.40 -5.60
N TRP A 33 20.85 15.46 -4.89
CA TRP A 33 20.02 15.33 -3.67
C TRP A 33 18.71 14.60 -3.97
N PHE A 34 18.00 15.04 -5.01
CA PHE A 34 16.72 14.42 -5.41
C PHE A 34 16.91 12.95 -5.78
N LEU A 35 17.96 12.60 -6.50
CA LEU A 35 18.29 11.21 -6.85
C LEU A 35 18.59 10.38 -5.60
N CYS A 36 19.40 10.89 -4.69
CA CYS A 36 19.73 10.19 -3.45
C CYS A 36 18.51 9.96 -2.56
N ASP A 37 17.65 10.99 -2.43
CA ASP A 37 16.42 10.91 -1.66
C ASP A 37 15.45 9.88 -2.29
N SER A 38 15.26 9.93 -3.60
CA SER A 38 14.42 9.00 -4.35
C SER A 38 14.90 7.55 -4.23
N LEU A 39 16.21 7.33 -4.37
CA LEU A 39 16.82 6.00 -4.19
C LEU A 39 16.71 5.51 -2.74
N GLY A 40 16.91 6.41 -1.78
CA GLY A 40 16.74 6.11 -0.35
C GLY A 40 15.31 5.71 -0.02
N CYS A 41 14.34 6.47 -0.50
CA CYS A 41 12.91 6.18 -0.33
C CYS A 41 12.52 4.86 -1.00
N MET A 42 12.99 4.63 -2.23
CA MET A 42 12.75 3.39 -2.96
C MET A 42 13.33 2.18 -2.22
N LYS A 43 14.58 2.29 -1.76
CA LYS A 43 15.23 1.26 -0.96
C LYS A 43 14.48 0.97 0.33
N TYR A 44 14.11 2.02 1.08
CA TYR A 44 13.34 1.89 2.31
C TYR A 44 12.00 1.18 2.06
N THR A 45 11.28 1.57 1.01
CA THR A 45 9.98 0.97 0.67
C THR A 45 10.13 -0.50 0.24
N PHE A 46 11.19 -0.82 -0.52
CA PHE A 46 11.42 -2.17 -1.03
C PHE A 46 11.86 -3.16 0.07
N TYR A 47 12.67 -2.71 1.03
CA TYR A 47 13.17 -3.57 2.10
C TYR A 47 12.30 -3.53 3.37
N ARG A 48 11.25 -2.75 3.38
CA ARG A 48 10.33 -2.72 4.52
C ARG A 48 9.57 -4.05 4.60
N PRO A 49 9.50 -4.69 5.79
CA PRO A 49 8.69 -5.89 5.95
C PRO A 49 7.23 -5.57 5.63
N LEU A 50 6.68 -6.29 4.70
CA LEU A 50 5.33 -6.07 4.19
C LEU A 50 4.24 -6.57 5.15
N GLY A 51 4.62 -7.40 6.14
CA GLY A 51 3.69 -8.06 7.05
C GLY A 51 2.87 -9.17 6.39
N TYR A 52 3.23 -9.56 5.18
CA TYR A 52 2.63 -10.68 4.45
C TYR A 52 3.66 -11.32 3.52
N ASP A 53 3.44 -12.58 3.19
CA ASP A 53 4.26 -13.35 2.26
C ASP A 53 3.55 -13.49 0.92
N ILE A 54 4.31 -13.38 -0.16
CA ILE A 54 3.83 -13.52 -1.54
C ILE A 54 4.51 -14.69 -2.27
N ASP A 55 5.41 -15.40 -1.61
CA ASP A 55 6.10 -16.51 -2.23
C ASP A 55 5.10 -17.64 -2.53
N HIS A 56 5.19 -18.18 -3.74
CA HIS A 56 4.27 -19.21 -4.22
C HIS A 56 2.79 -18.83 -4.30
N VAL A 57 2.46 -17.53 -4.22
CA VAL A 57 1.09 -17.05 -4.40
C VAL A 57 0.80 -16.83 -5.89
N TYR A 58 -0.22 -17.49 -6.40
CA TYR A 58 -0.64 -17.41 -7.79
C TYR A 58 -1.97 -16.67 -7.91
N ARG A 59 -2.04 -15.75 -8.85
CA ARG A 59 -3.27 -15.05 -9.19
C ARG A 59 -3.96 -15.75 -10.36
N LEU A 60 -5.17 -16.20 -10.14
CA LEU A 60 -6.07 -16.66 -11.19
C LEU A 60 -7.02 -15.51 -11.57
N THR A 61 -7.02 -15.14 -12.83
CA THR A 61 -7.96 -14.14 -13.36
C THR A 61 -8.92 -14.84 -14.28
N THR A 62 -10.20 -14.78 -13.96
CA THR A 62 -11.24 -15.25 -14.87
C THR A 62 -11.53 -14.15 -15.87
N VAL A 63 -11.39 -14.45 -17.16
CA VAL A 63 -11.81 -13.56 -18.23
C VAL A 63 -13.33 -13.69 -18.34
N GLN A 64 -14.05 -12.69 -17.86
CA GLN A 64 -15.48 -12.58 -18.15
C GLN A 64 -15.63 -12.20 -19.63
N GLY A 65 -16.12 -13.12 -20.42
CA GLY A 65 -16.55 -12.81 -21.79
C GLY A 65 -17.80 -11.95 -21.76
N GLY A 66 -17.62 -10.65 -21.96
CA GLY A 66 -18.63 -9.72 -22.49
C GLY A 66 -20.02 -9.62 -21.83
N GLU A 67 -20.27 -10.21 -20.68
CA GLU A 67 -21.58 -10.22 -20.05
C GLU A 67 -21.77 -9.04 -19.07
N SER A 68 -23.00 -8.49 -19.10
CA SER A 68 -23.47 -7.32 -18.40
C SER A 68 -23.25 -7.38 -16.87
N ARG A 69 -23.10 -6.22 -16.25
CA ARG A 69 -22.89 -6.02 -14.80
C ARG A 69 -23.94 -6.71 -13.91
N ASP A 70 -25.10 -7.03 -14.45
CA ASP A 70 -26.20 -7.66 -13.71
C ASP A 70 -25.99 -9.16 -13.44
N THR A 71 -25.07 -9.80 -14.17
CA THR A 71 -24.71 -11.21 -13.96
C THR A 71 -23.68 -11.42 -12.84
N ALA A 72 -23.05 -10.38 -12.34
CA ALA A 72 -22.01 -10.51 -11.32
C ALA A 72 -22.50 -11.09 -9.98
N LEU A 73 -23.77 -10.89 -9.65
CA LEU A 73 -24.37 -11.47 -8.43
C LEU A 73 -24.75 -12.94 -8.61
N LEU A 74 -25.12 -13.35 -9.83
CA LEU A 74 -25.43 -14.74 -10.16
C LEU A 74 -24.20 -15.64 -10.22
N ASP A 75 -23.02 -15.03 -10.36
CA ASP A 75 -21.75 -15.76 -10.44
C ASP A 75 -21.09 -16.00 -9.06
N ALA A 76 -21.59 -15.43 -7.96
CA ALA A 76 -21.00 -15.61 -6.64
C ALA A 76 -20.90 -17.10 -6.25
N ASP A 77 -21.95 -17.87 -6.49
CA ASP A 77 -21.96 -19.30 -6.20
C ASP A 77 -20.96 -20.08 -7.06
N LYS A 78 -20.79 -19.67 -8.30
CA LYS A 78 -19.79 -20.26 -9.21
C LYS A 78 -18.36 -20.03 -8.68
N TYR A 79 -18.05 -18.82 -8.26
CA TYR A 79 -16.73 -18.50 -7.69
C TYR A 79 -16.49 -19.21 -6.36
N LEU A 80 -17.50 -19.31 -5.51
CA LEU A 80 -17.42 -20.08 -4.26
C LEU A 80 -17.22 -21.59 -4.52
N ASN A 81 -17.85 -22.13 -5.56
CA ASN A 81 -17.64 -23.53 -5.96
C ASN A 81 -16.22 -23.75 -6.52
N ILE A 82 -15.68 -22.82 -7.28
CA ILE A 82 -14.28 -22.86 -7.75
C ILE A 82 -13.33 -22.81 -6.55
N LEU A 83 -13.57 -21.92 -5.60
CA LEU A 83 -12.77 -21.81 -4.38
C LEU A 83 -12.75 -23.14 -3.61
N LYS A 84 -13.91 -23.75 -3.37
CA LYS A 84 -14.02 -25.04 -2.69
C LYS A 84 -13.27 -26.15 -3.41
N ARG A 85 -13.30 -26.17 -4.75
CA ARG A 85 -12.54 -27.15 -5.53
C ARG A 85 -11.04 -26.95 -5.41
N LEU A 86 -10.59 -25.69 -5.45
CA LEU A 86 -9.17 -25.37 -5.25
C LEU A 86 -8.68 -25.79 -3.87
N GLU A 87 -9.47 -25.57 -2.83
CA GLU A 87 -9.14 -26.00 -1.46
C GLU A 87 -9.10 -27.52 -1.28
N GLN A 88 -9.74 -28.29 -2.17
CA GLN A 88 -9.68 -29.76 -2.17
C GLN A 88 -8.43 -30.33 -2.86
N GLU A 89 -7.73 -29.51 -3.63
CA GLU A 89 -6.50 -29.95 -4.31
C GLU A 89 -5.34 -30.08 -3.31
N PRO A 90 -4.69 -31.23 -3.22
CA PRO A 90 -3.66 -31.48 -2.21
C PRO A 90 -2.41 -30.62 -2.36
N THR A 91 -2.22 -29.98 -3.51
CA THR A 91 -1.12 -29.08 -3.81
C THR A 91 -1.41 -27.63 -3.44
N VAL A 92 -2.66 -27.30 -3.07
CA VAL A 92 -3.10 -25.96 -2.72
C VAL A 92 -3.23 -25.86 -1.21
N GLU A 93 -2.39 -25.04 -0.59
CA GLU A 93 -2.41 -24.83 0.85
C GLU A 93 -3.60 -23.97 1.30
N ALA A 94 -3.88 -22.91 0.57
CA ALA A 94 -4.99 -22.02 0.82
C ALA A 94 -5.45 -21.32 -0.46
N ALA A 95 -6.71 -20.98 -0.55
CA ALA A 95 -7.26 -20.20 -1.64
C ALA A 95 -8.17 -19.09 -1.10
N SER A 96 -8.26 -17.98 -1.84
CA SER A 96 -9.12 -16.86 -1.46
C SER A 96 -9.62 -16.13 -2.69
N LEU A 97 -10.84 -15.65 -2.60
CA LEU A 97 -11.39 -14.68 -3.55
C LEU A 97 -11.17 -13.28 -2.99
N SER A 98 -10.63 -12.39 -3.83
CA SER A 98 -10.49 -10.99 -3.49
C SER A 98 -11.02 -10.11 -4.63
N TYR A 99 -11.64 -9.01 -4.27
CA TYR A 99 -12.16 -8.04 -5.22
C TYR A 99 -11.32 -6.75 -5.15
N TRP A 100 -10.65 -6.41 -6.25
CA TRP A 100 -9.85 -5.18 -6.40
C TRP A 100 -8.80 -4.93 -5.30
N SER A 101 -8.31 -5.97 -4.65
CA SER A 101 -7.62 -5.84 -3.38
C SER A 101 -6.37 -6.71 -3.27
N LEU A 102 -5.71 -6.97 -4.38
CA LEU A 102 -4.44 -7.69 -4.33
C LEU A 102 -3.32 -6.80 -3.82
N PRO A 103 -2.44 -7.33 -2.97
CA PRO A 103 -1.19 -6.65 -2.63
C PRO A 103 -0.44 -6.27 -3.91
N MET A 104 0.16 -5.09 -3.93
CA MET A 104 0.91 -4.55 -5.07
C MET A 104 0.10 -4.34 -6.38
N SER A 105 -1.20 -4.55 -6.37
CA SER A 105 -2.04 -4.11 -7.49
C SER A 105 -2.23 -2.59 -7.42
N GLY A 106 -2.21 -1.90 -8.57
CA GLY A 106 -2.48 -0.46 -8.62
C GLY A 106 -3.93 -0.08 -8.23
N ALA A 107 -4.78 -1.07 -7.98
CA ALA A 107 -6.16 -0.86 -7.55
C ALA A 107 -6.21 -0.59 -6.05
N ASN A 108 -6.66 0.60 -5.69
CA ASN A 108 -6.83 1.03 -4.31
C ASN A 108 -8.27 1.47 -4.08
N SER A 109 -8.94 0.84 -3.13
CA SER A 109 -10.21 1.32 -2.61
C SER A 109 -9.96 1.96 -1.25
N TYR A 110 -10.24 3.25 -1.14
CA TYR A 110 -10.13 3.99 0.12
C TYR A 110 -11.53 4.33 0.59
N ASN A 111 -11.83 4.01 1.83
CA ASN A 111 -13.07 4.40 2.48
C ASN A 111 -12.78 4.99 3.86
N SER A 112 -13.65 5.88 4.29
CA SER A 112 -13.64 6.40 5.65
C SER A 112 -14.28 5.38 6.57
N LEU A 113 -13.54 4.99 7.60
CA LEU A 113 -14.06 4.17 8.68
C LEU A 113 -14.66 5.11 9.72
N ALA A 114 -15.93 4.95 10.02
CA ALA A 114 -16.62 5.67 11.09
C ALA A 114 -16.98 4.70 12.22
N VAL A 115 -16.76 5.13 13.45
CA VAL A 115 -17.19 4.42 14.65
C VAL A 115 -18.09 5.37 15.43
N GLN A 116 -19.31 4.94 15.75
CA GLN A 116 -20.29 5.72 16.53
C GLN A 116 -20.51 7.14 15.97
N ASP A 117 -20.77 7.28 14.67
CA ASP A 117 -20.96 8.55 13.97
C ASP A 117 -19.75 9.52 13.99
N THR A 118 -18.63 9.08 14.54
CA THR A 118 -17.40 9.87 14.49
C THR A 118 -16.63 9.48 13.24
N ILE A 119 -16.36 10.44 12.36
CA ILE A 119 -15.52 10.22 11.18
C ILE A 119 -14.13 9.83 11.67
N GLY A 120 -13.81 8.56 11.43
CA GLY A 120 -12.54 7.98 11.79
C GLY A 120 -11.46 8.27 10.74
N GLN A 121 -10.58 7.33 10.56
CA GLN A 121 -9.46 7.39 9.62
C GLN A 121 -9.86 6.88 8.24
N ASN A 122 -9.30 7.48 7.20
CA ASN A 122 -9.34 6.89 5.87
C ASN A 122 -8.44 5.67 5.84
N GLY A 123 -8.99 4.53 5.47
CA GLY A 123 -8.27 3.28 5.35
C GLY A 123 -8.41 2.67 3.96
N ARG A 124 -7.41 1.93 3.55
CA ARG A 124 -7.51 1.08 2.37
C ARG A 124 -8.37 -0.13 2.72
N MET A 125 -9.44 -0.33 1.97
CA MET A 125 -10.31 -1.49 2.15
C MET A 125 -9.91 -2.62 1.21
N ILE A 126 -9.88 -3.81 1.78
CA ILE A 126 -9.64 -5.07 1.09
C ILE A 126 -10.90 -5.92 1.26
N TYR A 127 -11.54 -6.26 0.15
CA TYR A 127 -12.67 -7.18 0.13
C TYR A 127 -12.16 -8.56 -0.23
N ALA A 128 -12.23 -9.49 0.70
CA ALA A 128 -11.70 -10.83 0.50
C ALA A 128 -12.50 -11.88 1.32
N THR A 129 -12.42 -13.13 0.89
CA THR A 129 -12.94 -14.26 1.68
C THR A 129 -11.99 -14.60 2.83
N GLY A 130 -12.47 -15.42 3.78
CA GLY A 130 -11.74 -15.78 4.99
C GLY A 130 -10.36 -16.43 4.78
N GLY A 131 -10.13 -17.07 3.62
CA GLY A 131 -8.82 -17.65 3.29
C GLY A 131 -7.71 -16.64 2.98
N TYR A 132 -8.03 -15.35 2.88
CA TYR A 132 -7.08 -14.33 2.46
C TYR A 132 -5.86 -14.21 3.39
N THR A 133 -6.09 -14.22 4.70
CA THR A 133 -5.00 -14.15 5.69
C THR A 133 -4.09 -15.37 5.65
N ARG A 134 -4.65 -16.55 5.35
CA ARG A 134 -3.88 -17.78 5.18
C ARG A 134 -3.03 -17.75 3.90
N VAL A 135 -3.60 -17.31 2.78
CA VAL A 135 -2.89 -17.20 1.48
C VAL A 135 -1.67 -16.29 1.58
N PHE A 136 -1.76 -15.21 2.37
CA PHE A 136 -0.69 -14.23 2.52
C PHE A 136 0.09 -14.39 3.83
N HIS A 137 -0.10 -15.47 4.58
CA HIS A 137 0.55 -15.74 5.87
C HIS A 137 0.52 -14.53 6.82
N MET A 138 -0.61 -13.80 6.83
CA MET A 138 -0.77 -12.63 7.68
C MET A 138 -0.90 -13.06 9.14
N GLN A 139 -0.17 -12.36 10.02
CA GLN A 139 -0.25 -12.59 11.45
C GLN A 139 -1.38 -11.77 12.06
N GLU A 140 -2.18 -12.42 12.86
CA GLU A 140 -3.28 -11.82 13.62
C GLU A 140 -2.82 -11.62 15.06
N GLU A 141 -2.82 -10.38 15.54
CA GLU A 141 -2.38 -10.07 16.90
C GLU A 141 -3.48 -10.30 17.94
N GLN A 142 -4.72 -9.95 17.59
CA GLN A 142 -5.87 -10.02 18.49
C GLN A 142 -7.14 -10.41 17.74
N GLY A 143 -7.99 -11.17 18.42
CA GLY A 143 -9.31 -11.53 17.90
C GLY A 143 -9.40 -12.95 17.38
N ARG A 144 -10.37 -13.18 16.51
CA ARG A 144 -10.59 -14.48 15.87
C ARG A 144 -10.06 -14.43 14.45
N THR A 145 -9.43 -15.51 14.05
CA THR A 145 -8.99 -15.72 12.67
C THR A 145 -10.13 -15.45 11.69
N PHE A 146 -9.87 -14.63 10.71
CA PHE A 146 -10.86 -14.30 9.66
C PHE A 146 -11.39 -15.55 8.97
N ALA A 147 -10.54 -16.57 8.82
CA ALA A 147 -10.91 -17.89 8.27
C ALA A 147 -11.92 -18.67 9.15
N ALA A 148 -11.99 -18.40 10.44
CA ALA A 148 -12.91 -19.08 11.36
C ALA A 148 -14.29 -18.41 11.45
N LEU A 149 -14.51 -17.30 10.74
CA LEU A 149 -15.76 -16.57 10.77
C LEU A 149 -16.72 -17.10 9.70
N PRO A 150 -18.00 -17.25 10.02
CA PRO A 150 -18.98 -17.75 9.06
C PRO A 150 -19.12 -16.77 7.87
N ILE A 151 -19.25 -17.34 6.67
CA ILE A 151 -19.52 -16.57 5.45
C ILE A 151 -20.89 -15.89 5.59
N GLY A 152 -20.97 -14.62 5.26
CA GLY A 152 -22.22 -13.84 5.28
C GLY A 152 -22.37 -12.87 6.44
N ILE A 153 -21.40 -12.81 7.37
CA ILE A 153 -21.33 -11.79 8.40
C ILE A 153 -20.34 -10.72 7.92
N ASN A 154 -20.70 -9.46 8.07
CA ASN A 154 -19.83 -8.32 7.79
C ASN A 154 -18.76 -8.22 8.87
N ASN A 155 -17.74 -9.04 8.75
CA ASN A 155 -16.58 -9.00 9.63
C ASN A 155 -15.53 -8.06 9.04
N VAL A 156 -14.91 -7.28 9.90
CA VAL A 156 -13.86 -6.33 9.53
C VAL A 156 -12.60 -6.66 10.33
N MET A 157 -11.50 -6.82 9.61
CA MET A 157 -10.18 -6.88 10.21
C MET A 157 -9.50 -5.51 10.03
N LEU A 158 -9.00 -4.96 11.10
CA LEU A 158 -8.31 -3.67 11.09
C LEU A 158 -6.80 -3.90 11.17
N SER A 159 -6.04 -3.12 10.44
CA SER A 159 -4.59 -3.06 10.67
C SER A 159 -4.31 -2.46 12.05
N GLN A 160 -3.21 -2.85 12.67
CA GLN A 160 -2.81 -2.34 13.98
C GLN A 160 -2.77 -0.82 14.02
N ALA A 161 -2.20 -0.19 12.98
CA ALA A 161 -2.14 1.27 12.90
C ALA A 161 -3.52 1.95 12.94
N ILE A 162 -4.53 1.35 12.30
CA ILE A 162 -5.91 1.86 12.34
C ILE A 162 -6.53 1.58 13.71
N ALA A 163 -6.31 0.38 14.27
CA ALA A 163 -6.83 0.04 15.59
C ALA A 163 -6.27 0.96 16.68
N ASP A 164 -4.98 1.26 16.64
CA ASP A 164 -4.34 2.16 17.60
C ASP A 164 -4.84 3.60 17.46
N ALA A 165 -5.04 4.08 16.22
CA ALA A 165 -5.63 5.39 15.98
C ALA A 165 -7.08 5.51 16.50
N PHE A 166 -7.83 4.40 16.50
CA PHE A 166 -9.15 4.37 17.12
C PHE A 166 -9.09 4.33 18.64
N LYS A 167 -8.17 3.57 19.23
CA LYS A 167 -7.97 3.54 20.69
C LYS A 167 -7.62 4.93 21.26
N GLU A 168 -6.85 5.71 20.52
CA GLU A 168 -6.48 7.07 20.95
C GLU A 168 -7.67 8.05 20.90
N ARG A 169 -8.70 7.78 20.09
CA ARG A 169 -9.85 8.67 19.88
C ARG A 169 -11.14 8.22 20.57
N LEU A 170 -11.21 6.96 20.96
CA LEU A 170 -12.34 6.43 21.73
C LEU A 170 -12.01 6.58 23.21
N PRO A 171 -12.89 7.21 24.00
CA PRO A 171 -12.70 7.37 25.44
C PRO A 171 -12.71 6.04 26.18
#